data_803e439970d2860452c7475b4212cae1
#
_entry.id   803e439970d2860452c7475b4212cae1
#
_cell.length_a   1.000
_cell.length_b   1.000
_cell.length_c   1.000
_cell.angle_alpha   90.00
_cell.angle_beta   90.00
_cell.angle_gamma   90.00
#
_symmetry.space_group_name_H-M   'P 1'
#
loop_
_entity.id
_entity.type
_entity.pdbx_description
1 polymer ?
#
loop_
_entity_poly.entity_id
_entity_poly.type
_entity_poly.pdbx_seq_one_letter_code
_entity_poly.pdbx_strand_id
1 'polypeptide(L)'
;MISSHEVSAPSGSAQWRSIDWKAVERHVLRLQMRIAKAIREGKHGKAKALQWILTHSKAAKLLAVRRVSQNKGSKTPGIDGDIWNTDARRMAAVSLLSRKGYRAKPLRRIYIPKKNGKLRPLGIPCMIDRAQQALHLLALEPISETIADPNSYGFRPNRSAADAIQQCFKCLCKKGAAQWVLEGDIKACFDKIGHQWLLDNIPTDKRMLKQWLECGYIDKGLFYKTAEGTPQGGIISPTLMLLTLVGLEKLTKSIARKTGSRVNFIGYADDFVITGSSKEVLVNDIKPQLMAFLQERGLTLSEEKTHVTHINDGFDFLGFNARKYKGKLLIKPSKSNVLSFLRNMRDLIRKHATIPVADLIKMINPKLRGWANYYRHCVAKQTFGYVGHQMFLALWRWSVRRHPNKGRKWIAHKYFLNLQGQWTFHGWFKKAGKYGVIRLFDIAKVPIKRHVKIMSQANPFDPFWEGFLNERKVKNTGRNSWFDPVATAL
;
A
#
# COMPACT_ATOMS: atom_id res chain seq x y z
N MET A 1 -61.25 -22.92 0.77
CA MET A 1 -60.47 -21.67 0.77
C MET A 1 -59.03 -22.01 1.02
N ILE A 2 -58.22 -22.05 -0.02
CA ILE A 2 -56.76 -22.27 0.09
C ILE A 2 -56.12 -20.90 0.19
N SER A 3 -55.60 -20.59 1.39
CA SER A 3 -54.88 -19.35 1.64
C SER A 3 -53.52 -19.44 0.89
N SER A 4 -53.40 -18.66 -0.18
CA SER A 4 -52.13 -18.43 -0.85
C SER A 4 -51.23 -17.55 0.06
N HIS A 5 -50.32 -18.18 0.77
CA HIS A 5 -49.22 -17.44 1.39
C HIS A 5 -48.36 -16.80 0.29
N GLU A 6 -48.58 -15.52 0.02
CA GLU A 6 -47.63 -14.68 -0.72
C GLU A 6 -46.33 -14.65 0.06
N VAL A 7 -45.35 -15.44 -0.40
CA VAL A 7 -43.98 -15.36 0.07
C VAL A 7 -43.46 -14.03 -0.43
N SER A 8 -43.53 -13.00 0.39
CA SER A 8 -42.93 -11.70 0.08
C SER A 8 -41.44 -11.86 -0.19
N ALA A 9 -40.96 -11.26 -1.29
CA ALA A 9 -39.56 -11.33 -1.66
C ALA A 9 -38.68 -10.85 -0.47
N PRO A 10 -37.57 -11.58 -0.15
CA PRO A 10 -36.76 -11.25 1.01
C PRO A 10 -36.24 -9.81 0.89
N SER A 11 -36.30 -9.07 2.01
CA SER A 11 -35.81 -7.68 2.07
C SER A 11 -34.35 -7.57 1.57
N GLY A 12 -33.96 -6.43 0.99
CA GLY A 12 -32.58 -6.25 0.51
C GLY A 12 -31.51 -6.49 1.57
N SER A 13 -31.83 -6.32 2.86
CA SER A 13 -30.96 -6.67 3.99
C SER A 13 -30.81 -8.18 4.15
N ALA A 14 -31.90 -8.94 4.06
CA ALA A 14 -31.87 -10.39 4.12
C ALA A 14 -31.09 -10.98 2.93
N GLN A 15 -31.32 -10.44 1.73
CA GLN A 15 -30.58 -10.83 0.53
C GLN A 15 -29.06 -10.61 0.65
N TRP A 16 -28.62 -9.45 1.20
CA TRP A 16 -27.19 -9.17 1.40
C TRP A 16 -26.54 -10.14 2.39
N ARG A 17 -27.23 -10.48 3.48
CA ARG A 17 -26.72 -11.39 4.52
C ARG A 17 -26.67 -12.85 4.06
N SER A 18 -27.56 -13.27 3.18
CA SER A 18 -27.62 -14.64 2.64
C SER A 18 -26.60 -14.92 1.53
N ILE A 19 -25.79 -13.95 1.10
CA ILE A 19 -24.81 -14.13 0.02
C ILE A 19 -23.70 -15.10 0.42
N ASP A 20 -23.50 -16.17 -0.35
CA ASP A 20 -22.31 -17.01 -0.27
C ASP A 20 -21.10 -16.26 -0.91
N TRP A 21 -20.40 -15.53 -0.07
CA TRP A 21 -19.24 -14.76 -0.49
C TRP A 21 -18.12 -15.61 -1.05
N LYS A 22 -17.96 -16.85 -0.57
CA LYS A 22 -16.93 -17.76 -1.11
C LYS A 22 -17.25 -18.19 -2.54
N ALA A 23 -18.51 -18.47 -2.84
CA ALA A 23 -18.94 -18.78 -4.21
C ALA A 23 -18.77 -17.56 -5.14
N VAL A 24 -19.14 -16.36 -4.67
CA VAL A 24 -18.96 -15.10 -5.40
C VAL A 24 -17.47 -14.86 -5.72
N GLU A 25 -16.59 -14.96 -4.73
CA GLU A 25 -15.14 -14.80 -4.89
C GLU A 25 -14.55 -15.84 -5.87
N ARG A 26 -14.92 -17.09 -5.74
CA ARG A 26 -14.50 -18.16 -6.68
C ARG A 26 -14.92 -17.90 -8.11
N HIS A 27 -16.16 -17.43 -8.32
CA HIS A 27 -16.65 -17.11 -9.67
C HIS A 27 -15.82 -15.99 -10.31
N VAL A 28 -15.57 -14.89 -9.58
CA VAL A 28 -14.77 -13.77 -10.08
C VAL A 28 -13.33 -14.20 -10.32
N LEU A 29 -12.71 -14.93 -9.39
CA LEU A 29 -11.34 -15.43 -9.54
C LEU A 29 -11.17 -16.31 -10.81
N ARG A 30 -12.13 -17.19 -11.11
CA ARG A 30 -12.10 -18.01 -12.35
C ARG A 30 -12.05 -17.13 -13.60
N LEU A 31 -12.82 -16.05 -13.65
CA LEU A 31 -12.79 -15.11 -14.78
C LEU A 31 -11.45 -14.36 -14.84
N GLN A 32 -10.92 -13.92 -13.70
CA GLN A 32 -9.62 -13.27 -13.61
C GLN A 32 -8.48 -14.17 -14.08
N MET A 33 -8.49 -15.45 -13.70
CA MET A 33 -7.51 -16.45 -14.16
C MET A 33 -7.58 -16.64 -15.68
N ARG A 34 -8.78 -16.67 -16.24
CA ARG A 34 -8.97 -16.77 -17.70
C ARG A 34 -8.48 -15.51 -18.43
N ILE A 35 -8.67 -14.33 -17.86
CA ILE A 35 -8.12 -13.06 -18.39
C ILE A 35 -6.59 -13.12 -18.38
N ALA A 36 -5.97 -13.46 -17.24
CA ALA A 36 -4.52 -13.57 -17.14
C ALA A 36 -3.93 -14.58 -18.15
N LYS A 37 -4.58 -15.76 -18.29
CA LYS A 37 -4.19 -16.75 -19.28
C LYS A 37 -4.28 -16.20 -20.72
N ALA A 38 -5.37 -15.52 -21.08
CA ALA A 38 -5.55 -14.94 -22.41
C ALA A 38 -4.48 -13.89 -22.73
N ILE A 39 -4.07 -13.07 -21.77
CA ILE A 39 -2.99 -12.08 -21.93
C ILE A 39 -1.64 -12.77 -22.14
N ARG A 40 -1.31 -13.81 -21.36
CA ARG A 40 -0.06 -14.57 -21.56
C ARG A 40 0.03 -15.23 -22.93
N GLU A 41 -1.11 -15.67 -23.46
CA GLU A 41 -1.21 -16.28 -24.80
C GLU A 41 -1.32 -15.25 -25.93
N GLY A 42 -1.24 -13.93 -25.67
CA GLY A 42 -1.39 -12.87 -26.66
C GLY A 42 -2.81 -12.72 -27.22
N LYS A 43 -3.81 -13.38 -26.62
CA LYS A 43 -5.21 -13.39 -27.10
C LYS A 43 -5.98 -12.18 -26.56
N HIS A 44 -5.60 -10.95 -26.98
CA HIS A 44 -6.14 -9.70 -26.47
C HIS A 44 -7.65 -9.55 -26.68
N GLY A 45 -8.20 -9.99 -27.83
CA GLY A 45 -9.64 -10.00 -28.10
C GLY A 45 -10.42 -10.85 -27.08
N LYS A 46 -9.91 -12.05 -26.76
CA LYS A 46 -10.49 -12.91 -25.73
C LYS A 46 -10.42 -12.28 -24.34
N ALA A 47 -9.30 -11.63 -24.01
CA ALA A 47 -9.17 -10.92 -22.73
C ALA A 47 -10.20 -9.80 -22.61
N LYS A 48 -10.41 -9.00 -23.66
CA LYS A 48 -11.41 -7.93 -23.73
C LYS A 48 -12.85 -8.46 -23.54
N ALA A 49 -13.20 -9.59 -24.19
CA ALA A 49 -14.49 -10.24 -24.02
C ALA A 49 -14.69 -10.72 -22.57
N LEU A 50 -13.67 -11.32 -21.97
CA LEU A 50 -13.73 -11.77 -20.59
C LEU A 50 -13.83 -10.61 -19.58
N GLN A 51 -13.16 -9.47 -19.83
CA GLN A 51 -13.34 -8.25 -19.04
C GLN A 51 -14.79 -7.75 -19.09
N TRP A 52 -15.40 -7.79 -20.28
CA TRP A 52 -16.81 -7.40 -20.44
C TRP A 52 -17.72 -8.33 -19.64
N ILE A 53 -17.57 -9.65 -19.77
CA ILE A 53 -18.34 -10.65 -18.99
C ILE A 53 -18.19 -10.40 -17.48
N LEU A 54 -16.96 -10.17 -17.01
CA LEU A 54 -16.68 -9.94 -15.59
C LEU A 54 -17.38 -8.68 -15.10
N THR A 55 -17.26 -7.55 -15.79
CA THR A 55 -17.84 -6.26 -15.38
C THR A 55 -19.37 -6.25 -15.44
N HIS A 56 -19.99 -7.17 -16.18
CA HIS A 56 -21.45 -7.33 -16.26
C HIS A 56 -21.97 -8.39 -15.27
N SER A 57 -21.10 -9.22 -14.68
CA SER A 57 -21.51 -10.27 -13.76
C SER A 57 -22.01 -9.71 -12.42
N LYS A 58 -23.13 -10.28 -11.91
CA LYS A 58 -23.67 -9.95 -10.57
C LYS A 58 -22.63 -10.18 -9.47
N ALA A 59 -21.84 -11.26 -9.59
CA ALA A 59 -20.79 -11.59 -8.63
C ALA A 59 -19.72 -10.48 -8.51
N ALA A 60 -19.23 -9.94 -9.63
CA ALA A 60 -18.26 -8.86 -9.61
C ALA A 60 -18.83 -7.56 -9.05
N LYS A 61 -20.10 -7.24 -9.38
CA LYS A 61 -20.83 -6.07 -8.82
C LYS A 61 -20.95 -6.19 -7.30
N LEU A 62 -21.32 -7.36 -6.78
CA LEU A 62 -21.38 -7.64 -5.34
C LEU A 62 -20.01 -7.42 -4.67
N LEU A 63 -18.93 -7.94 -5.22
CA LEU A 63 -17.57 -7.74 -4.69
C LEU A 63 -17.15 -6.27 -4.73
N ALA A 64 -17.47 -5.55 -5.79
CA ALA A 64 -17.18 -4.13 -5.92
C ALA A 64 -17.88 -3.31 -4.83
N VAL A 65 -19.18 -3.53 -4.60
CA VAL A 65 -19.95 -2.87 -3.53
C VAL A 65 -19.38 -3.24 -2.15
N ARG A 66 -19.12 -4.53 -1.90
CA ARG A 66 -18.51 -4.99 -0.64
C ARG A 66 -17.18 -4.30 -0.38
N ARG A 67 -16.29 -4.23 -1.37
CA ARG A 67 -14.97 -3.60 -1.26
C ARG A 67 -15.06 -2.14 -0.82
N VAL A 68 -15.96 -1.36 -1.40
CA VAL A 68 -16.07 0.08 -1.10
C VAL A 68 -16.84 0.38 0.18
N SER A 69 -17.80 -0.46 0.57
CA SER A 69 -18.62 -0.27 1.76
C SER A 69 -18.02 -0.82 3.06
N GLN A 70 -16.96 -1.64 2.98
CA GLN A 70 -16.34 -2.28 4.14
C GLN A 70 -14.90 -1.85 4.41
N ASN A 71 -14.34 -0.93 3.61
CA ASN A 71 -12.99 -0.39 3.82
C ASN A 71 -13.00 0.79 4.80
N LYS A 72 -11.81 1.26 5.20
CA LYS A 72 -11.65 2.43 6.10
C LYS A 72 -12.27 3.71 5.54
N GLY A 73 -12.30 3.86 4.21
CA GLY A 73 -12.88 5.02 3.52
C GLY A 73 -14.40 4.98 3.37
N SER A 74 -15.07 3.89 3.78
CA SER A 74 -16.53 3.70 3.62
C SER A 74 -17.39 4.74 4.31
N LYS A 75 -16.86 5.37 5.38
CA LYS A 75 -17.52 6.44 6.15
C LYS A 75 -17.27 7.84 5.60
N THR A 76 -16.48 7.99 4.55
CA THR A 76 -16.12 9.28 3.96
C THR A 76 -16.90 9.48 2.67
N PRO A 77 -17.96 10.33 2.66
CA PRO A 77 -18.78 10.55 1.47
C PRO A 77 -18.03 11.34 0.39
N GLY A 78 -18.50 11.22 -0.85
CA GLY A 78 -18.15 12.12 -1.96
C GLY A 78 -18.80 13.49 -1.83
N ILE A 79 -19.04 14.16 -2.97
CA ILE A 79 -19.74 15.45 -3.02
C ILE A 79 -21.25 15.32 -2.75
N ASP A 80 -21.79 14.12 -2.99
CA ASP A 80 -23.22 13.81 -2.85
C ASP A 80 -23.63 13.46 -1.40
N GLY A 81 -22.69 13.36 -0.48
CA GLY A 81 -22.95 12.99 0.91
C GLY A 81 -23.36 11.53 1.12
N ASP A 82 -23.48 10.72 0.05
CA ASP A 82 -23.97 9.35 0.15
C ASP A 82 -22.93 8.39 0.74
N ILE A 83 -23.43 7.48 1.62
CA ILE A 83 -22.67 6.37 2.22
C ILE A 83 -23.53 5.11 2.28
N TRP A 84 -22.93 3.93 2.07
CA TRP A 84 -23.63 2.64 2.07
C TRP A 84 -23.39 1.88 3.38
N ASN A 85 -23.99 2.38 4.45
CA ASN A 85 -23.80 1.87 5.81
C ASN A 85 -24.75 0.74 6.20
N THR A 86 -25.87 0.51 5.46
CA THR A 86 -26.83 -0.58 5.70
C THR A 86 -26.76 -1.65 4.61
N ASP A 87 -27.17 -2.88 4.95
CA ASP A 87 -27.19 -4.01 4.01
C ASP A 87 -28.18 -3.77 2.86
N ALA A 88 -29.31 -3.14 3.14
CA ALA A 88 -30.29 -2.75 2.12
C ALA A 88 -29.69 -1.76 1.10
N ARG A 89 -29.00 -0.69 1.55
CA ARG A 89 -28.32 0.26 0.65
C ARG A 89 -27.24 -0.41 -0.18
N ARG A 90 -26.47 -1.35 0.41
CA ARG A 90 -25.46 -2.12 -0.32
C ARG A 90 -26.09 -2.97 -1.42
N MET A 91 -27.20 -3.64 -1.11
CA MET A 91 -27.90 -4.47 -2.10
C MET A 91 -28.50 -3.62 -3.23
N ALA A 92 -29.11 -2.49 -2.91
CA ALA A 92 -29.62 -1.54 -3.90
C ALA A 92 -28.49 -0.99 -4.80
N ALA A 93 -27.31 -0.70 -4.24
CA ALA A 93 -26.17 -0.20 -4.98
C ALA A 93 -25.65 -1.18 -6.05
N VAL A 94 -25.86 -2.50 -5.89
CA VAL A 94 -25.47 -3.50 -6.89
C VAL A 94 -26.20 -3.30 -8.21
N SER A 95 -27.49 -2.97 -8.18
CA SER A 95 -28.28 -2.71 -9.40
C SER A 95 -27.92 -1.39 -10.08
N LEU A 96 -27.40 -0.41 -9.32
CA LEU A 96 -26.95 0.87 -9.87
C LEU A 96 -25.63 0.74 -10.67
N LEU A 97 -24.87 -0.35 -10.50
CA LEU A 97 -23.64 -0.57 -11.23
C LEU A 97 -23.94 -0.98 -12.68
N SER A 98 -24.17 0.01 -13.53
CA SER A 98 -24.42 -0.14 -14.97
C SER A 98 -23.47 0.77 -15.76
N ARG A 99 -23.05 0.33 -16.94
CA ARG A 99 -22.32 1.15 -17.90
C ARG A 99 -23.26 2.12 -18.62
N LYS A 100 -24.49 1.68 -18.91
CA LYS A 100 -25.53 2.49 -19.59
C LYS A 100 -26.01 3.58 -18.64
N GLY A 101 -26.02 4.82 -19.09
CA GLY A 101 -26.47 5.96 -18.30
C GLY A 101 -25.50 6.45 -17.21
N TYR A 102 -24.37 5.76 -16.99
CA TYR A 102 -23.39 6.18 -16.01
C TYR A 102 -22.68 7.49 -16.40
N ARG A 103 -22.61 8.42 -15.44
CA ARG A 103 -21.80 9.64 -15.52
C ARG A 103 -21.06 9.81 -14.21
N ALA A 104 -19.73 9.94 -14.29
CA ALA A 104 -18.90 10.18 -13.11
C ALA A 104 -19.20 11.57 -12.52
N LYS A 105 -19.32 11.63 -11.20
CA LYS A 105 -19.51 12.90 -10.47
C LYS A 105 -18.15 13.54 -10.17
N PRO A 106 -18.06 14.88 -10.04
CA PRO A 106 -16.85 15.55 -9.62
C PRO A 106 -16.32 15.03 -8.27
N LEU A 107 -15.00 15.06 -8.10
CA LEU A 107 -14.37 14.62 -6.87
C LEU A 107 -14.52 15.68 -5.76
N ARG A 108 -14.66 15.26 -4.52
CA ARG A 108 -14.54 16.17 -3.37
C ARG A 108 -13.08 16.36 -3.02
N ARG A 109 -12.54 17.58 -3.14
CA ARG A 109 -11.16 17.91 -2.80
C ARG A 109 -11.01 18.04 -1.29
N ILE A 110 -9.98 17.39 -0.75
CA ILE A 110 -9.52 17.57 0.63
C ILE A 110 -7.99 17.64 0.64
N TYR A 111 -7.42 18.16 1.73
CA TYR A 111 -5.98 18.33 1.87
C TYR A 111 -5.48 17.59 3.10
N ILE A 112 -4.43 16.78 2.94
CA ILE A 112 -3.77 16.06 4.03
C ILE A 112 -2.35 16.59 4.20
N PRO A 113 -1.92 16.94 5.44
CA PRO A 113 -0.57 17.43 5.67
C PRO A 113 0.48 16.36 5.42
N LYS A 114 1.52 16.70 4.66
CA LYS A 114 2.72 15.87 4.46
C LYS A 114 3.69 16.06 5.63
N LYS A 115 4.67 15.15 5.78
CA LYS A 115 5.73 15.25 6.81
C LYS A 115 6.55 16.53 6.74
N ASN A 116 6.66 17.14 5.57
CA ASN A 116 7.40 18.40 5.32
C ASN A 116 6.53 19.65 5.45
N GLY A 117 5.33 19.57 6.01
CA GLY A 117 4.40 20.69 6.18
C GLY A 117 3.59 21.05 4.92
N LYS A 118 3.97 20.59 3.73
CA LYS A 118 3.19 20.79 2.52
C LYS A 118 1.89 19.99 2.55
N LEU A 119 0.86 20.45 1.88
CA LEU A 119 -0.42 19.73 1.77
C LEU A 119 -0.39 18.77 0.57
N ARG A 120 -1.03 17.60 0.74
CA ARG A 120 -1.32 16.66 -0.33
C ARG A 120 -2.80 16.77 -0.69
N PRO A 121 -3.13 17.18 -1.92
CA PRO A 121 -4.51 17.19 -2.37
C PRO A 121 -4.98 15.73 -2.59
N LEU A 122 -6.17 15.40 -2.08
CA LEU A 122 -6.86 14.15 -2.37
C LEU A 122 -8.19 14.45 -3.04
N GLY A 123 -8.54 13.67 -4.06
CA GLY A 123 -9.85 13.70 -4.70
C GLY A 123 -10.68 12.50 -4.24
N ILE A 124 -11.77 12.75 -3.52
CA ILE A 124 -12.64 11.70 -2.99
C ILE A 124 -13.80 11.50 -3.96
N PRO A 125 -13.88 10.35 -4.67
CA PRO A 125 -15.02 10.04 -5.54
C PRO A 125 -16.29 9.71 -4.73
N CYS A 126 -17.47 9.85 -5.32
CA CYS A 126 -18.71 9.36 -4.77
C CYS A 126 -18.72 7.83 -4.63
N MET A 127 -19.59 7.28 -3.78
CA MET A 127 -19.61 5.83 -3.53
C MET A 127 -19.88 5.02 -4.80
N ILE A 128 -20.75 5.51 -5.68
CA ILE A 128 -21.04 4.86 -6.97
C ILE A 128 -19.80 4.83 -7.87
N ASP A 129 -19.04 5.92 -7.93
CA ASP A 129 -17.83 6.02 -8.75
C ASP A 129 -16.72 5.10 -8.22
N ARG A 130 -16.58 5.03 -6.89
CA ARG A 130 -15.65 4.06 -6.27
C ARG A 130 -16.04 2.63 -6.62
N ALA A 131 -17.31 2.29 -6.60
CA ALA A 131 -17.79 0.95 -6.90
C ALA A 131 -17.62 0.61 -8.39
N GLN A 132 -17.87 1.57 -9.29
CA GLN A 132 -17.57 1.41 -10.71
C GLN A 132 -16.07 1.22 -10.97
N GLN A 133 -15.21 2.02 -10.33
CA GLN A 133 -13.76 1.84 -10.39
C GLN A 133 -13.33 0.47 -9.83
N ALA A 134 -13.90 0.04 -8.70
CA ALA A 134 -13.61 -1.27 -8.10
C ALA A 134 -14.04 -2.42 -9.02
N LEU A 135 -15.17 -2.31 -9.69
CA LEU A 135 -15.69 -3.29 -10.63
C LEU A 135 -14.74 -3.45 -11.85
N HIS A 136 -14.34 -2.33 -12.45
CA HIS A 136 -13.40 -2.35 -13.58
C HIS A 136 -11.99 -2.76 -13.15
N LEU A 137 -11.59 -2.46 -11.92
CA LEU A 137 -10.30 -2.92 -11.37
C LEU A 137 -10.24 -4.44 -11.25
N LEU A 138 -11.33 -5.13 -10.88
CA LEU A 138 -11.37 -6.60 -10.88
C LEU A 138 -11.03 -7.20 -12.25
N ALA A 139 -11.39 -6.51 -13.32
CA ALA A 139 -11.09 -6.93 -14.69
C ALA A 139 -9.70 -6.49 -15.20
N LEU A 140 -9.16 -5.37 -14.67
CA LEU A 140 -7.87 -4.81 -15.07
C LEU A 140 -6.69 -5.44 -14.30
N GLU A 141 -6.89 -5.79 -13.04
CA GLU A 141 -5.84 -6.30 -12.15
C GLU A 141 -5.14 -7.58 -12.67
N PRO A 142 -5.83 -8.60 -13.21
CA PRO A 142 -5.15 -9.75 -13.81
C PRO A 142 -4.31 -9.41 -15.05
N ILE A 143 -4.68 -8.38 -15.82
CA ILE A 143 -3.86 -7.89 -16.93
C ILE A 143 -2.62 -7.19 -16.38
N SER A 144 -2.83 -6.25 -15.47
CA SER A 144 -1.76 -5.51 -14.82
C SER A 144 -0.70 -6.43 -14.21
N GLU A 145 -1.12 -7.47 -13.46
CA GLU A 145 -0.19 -8.45 -12.89
C GLU A 145 0.57 -9.28 -13.92
N THR A 146 -0.05 -9.54 -15.06
CA THR A 146 0.57 -10.36 -16.11
C THR A 146 1.64 -9.59 -16.89
N ILE A 147 1.45 -8.28 -17.12
CA ILE A 147 2.36 -7.45 -17.95
C ILE A 147 3.32 -6.60 -17.12
N ALA A 148 3.11 -6.48 -15.80
CA ALA A 148 3.93 -5.65 -14.93
C ALA A 148 5.39 -6.11 -14.91
N ASP A 149 6.30 -5.14 -14.82
CA ASP A 149 7.73 -5.40 -14.67
C ASP A 149 8.01 -6.34 -13.49
N PRO A 150 8.82 -7.39 -13.67
CA PRO A 150 9.09 -8.41 -12.66
C PRO A 150 9.56 -7.87 -11.31
N ASN A 151 10.37 -6.81 -11.30
CA ASN A 151 10.91 -6.18 -10.10
C ASN A 151 10.23 -4.85 -9.73
N SER A 152 8.99 -4.64 -10.18
CA SER A 152 8.07 -3.62 -9.64
C SER A 152 7.17 -4.23 -8.57
N TYR A 153 7.10 -3.61 -7.38
CA TYR A 153 6.48 -4.19 -6.19
C TYR A 153 5.31 -3.38 -5.63
N GLY A 154 5.27 -2.06 -5.86
CA GLY A 154 4.22 -1.19 -5.37
C GLY A 154 2.86 -1.46 -6.03
N PHE A 155 1.79 -1.34 -5.26
CA PHE A 155 0.39 -1.51 -5.70
C PHE A 155 0.05 -2.86 -6.36
N ARG A 156 0.86 -3.88 -6.12
CA ARG A 156 0.66 -5.23 -6.66
C ARG A 156 0.28 -6.21 -5.56
N PRO A 157 -0.66 -7.14 -5.80
CA PRO A 157 -1.06 -8.15 -4.82
C PRO A 157 0.12 -9.06 -4.44
N ASN A 158 0.13 -9.50 -3.19
CA ASN A 158 1.16 -10.38 -2.61
C ASN A 158 2.60 -9.83 -2.65
N ARG A 159 2.80 -8.54 -2.95
CA ARG A 159 4.10 -7.86 -2.92
C ARG A 159 4.13 -6.80 -1.82
N SER A 160 5.33 -6.49 -1.35
CA SER A 160 5.54 -5.57 -0.24
C SER A 160 6.86 -4.80 -0.37
N ALA A 161 7.04 -3.76 0.42
CA ALA A 161 8.32 -3.06 0.53
C ALA A 161 9.47 -4.01 0.92
N ALA A 162 9.20 -5.04 1.73
CA ALA A 162 10.20 -6.05 2.09
C ALA A 162 10.72 -6.83 0.88
N ASP A 163 9.89 -7.07 -0.15
CA ASP A 163 10.33 -7.71 -1.40
C ASP A 163 11.28 -6.81 -2.20
N ALA A 164 10.96 -5.52 -2.31
CA ALA A 164 11.82 -4.53 -2.97
C ALA A 164 13.18 -4.42 -2.26
N ILE A 165 13.18 -4.33 -0.93
CA ILE A 165 14.39 -4.27 -0.10
C ILE A 165 15.22 -5.55 -0.23
N GLN A 166 14.57 -6.72 -0.26
CA GLN A 166 15.27 -7.99 -0.48
C GLN A 166 15.85 -8.08 -1.90
N GLN A 167 15.21 -7.45 -2.88
CA GLN A 167 15.78 -7.33 -4.23
C GLN A 167 17.00 -6.40 -4.24
N CYS A 168 16.95 -5.26 -3.56
CA CYS A 168 18.13 -4.39 -3.39
C CYS A 168 19.30 -5.19 -2.76
N PHE A 169 19.02 -5.99 -1.73
CA PHE A 169 20.06 -6.84 -1.12
C PHE A 169 20.64 -7.81 -2.14
N LYS A 170 19.84 -8.51 -2.93
CA LYS A 170 20.31 -9.44 -3.96
C LYS A 170 21.17 -8.78 -5.03
N CYS A 171 20.82 -7.55 -5.45
CA CYS A 171 21.54 -6.82 -6.48
C CYS A 171 22.87 -6.24 -6.00
N LEU A 172 23.02 -5.93 -4.71
CA LEU A 172 24.13 -5.14 -4.19
C LEU A 172 25.08 -5.89 -3.24
N CYS A 173 24.71 -7.07 -2.70
CA CYS A 173 25.46 -7.72 -1.61
C CYS A 173 26.80 -8.37 -2.05
N LYS A 174 26.91 -8.85 -3.29
CA LYS A 174 28.10 -9.58 -3.78
C LYS A 174 29.28 -8.66 -4.03
N LYS A 175 30.53 -9.19 -4.00
CA LYS A 175 31.76 -8.44 -4.31
C LYS A 175 31.73 -7.81 -5.71
N GLY A 176 31.40 -8.54 -6.74
CA GLY A 176 31.28 -8.04 -8.13
C GLY A 176 29.91 -7.44 -8.48
N ALA A 177 29.11 -7.05 -7.49
CA ALA A 177 27.81 -6.41 -7.72
C ALA A 177 27.98 -4.95 -8.12
N ALA A 178 26.90 -4.35 -8.61
CA ALA A 178 26.82 -2.93 -8.91
C ALA A 178 27.27 -2.08 -7.70
N GLN A 179 28.01 -0.99 -7.97
CA GLN A 179 28.53 -0.10 -6.95
C GLN A 179 27.80 1.25 -6.92
N TRP A 180 27.14 1.60 -7.98
CA TRP A 180 26.41 2.87 -8.13
C TRP A 180 24.92 2.66 -8.16
N VAL A 181 24.19 3.60 -7.60
CA VAL A 181 22.75 3.56 -7.44
C VAL A 181 22.15 4.89 -7.85
N LEU A 182 21.26 4.86 -8.82
CA LEU A 182 20.38 5.99 -9.15
C LEU A 182 19.09 5.83 -8.36
N GLU A 183 18.86 6.76 -7.44
CA GLU A 183 17.57 6.93 -6.74
C GLU A 183 16.70 7.82 -7.60
N GLY A 184 15.53 7.35 -8.02
CA GLY A 184 14.61 8.10 -8.87
C GLY A 184 13.28 8.34 -8.19
N ASP A 185 12.80 9.60 -8.25
CA ASP A 185 11.47 10.04 -7.80
C ASP A 185 10.78 10.76 -8.98
N ILE A 186 9.51 10.42 -9.23
CA ILE A 186 8.71 11.04 -10.29
C ILE A 186 7.95 12.23 -9.70
N LYS A 187 8.13 13.42 -10.30
CA LYS A 187 7.48 14.63 -9.83
C LYS A 187 5.96 14.55 -10.00
N ALA A 188 5.23 14.62 -8.87
CA ALA A 188 3.77 14.62 -8.84
C ALA A 188 3.12 13.53 -9.73
N CYS A 189 3.63 12.30 -9.68
CA CYS A 189 3.31 11.21 -10.61
C CYS A 189 1.80 11.07 -10.86
N PHE A 190 0.98 10.96 -9.80
CA PHE A 190 -0.47 10.84 -9.95
C PHE A 190 -1.15 12.05 -10.60
N ASP A 191 -0.59 13.24 -10.43
CA ASP A 191 -1.22 14.50 -10.85
C ASP A 191 -0.85 14.88 -12.28
N LYS A 192 0.14 14.19 -12.90
CA LYS A 192 0.76 14.58 -14.18
C LYS A 192 0.66 13.55 -15.31
N ILE A 193 0.14 12.35 -15.06
CA ILE A 193 -0.01 11.35 -16.13
C ILE A 193 -0.92 11.89 -17.22
N GLY A 194 -0.46 11.85 -18.49
CA GLY A 194 -1.22 12.31 -19.63
C GLY A 194 -2.51 11.50 -19.84
N HIS A 195 -3.67 12.16 -19.91
CA HIS A 195 -4.96 11.51 -20.13
C HIS A 195 -5.01 10.77 -21.46
N GLN A 196 -4.47 11.37 -22.54
CA GLN A 196 -4.45 10.73 -23.85
C GLN A 196 -3.63 9.44 -23.83
N TRP A 197 -2.45 9.47 -23.18
CA TRP A 197 -1.64 8.27 -23.04
C TRP A 197 -2.40 7.15 -22.30
N LEU A 198 -3.10 7.48 -21.21
CA LEU A 198 -3.92 6.50 -20.48
C LEU A 198 -5.05 5.94 -21.34
N LEU A 199 -5.74 6.80 -22.08
CA LEU A 199 -6.82 6.39 -22.99
C LEU A 199 -6.32 5.46 -24.10
N ASP A 200 -5.13 5.68 -24.62
CA ASP A 200 -4.58 4.86 -25.70
C ASP A 200 -4.03 3.52 -25.21
N ASN A 201 -3.37 3.52 -24.05
CA ASN A 201 -2.55 2.38 -23.60
C ASN A 201 -3.19 1.50 -22.54
N ILE A 202 -4.15 1.99 -21.73
CA ILE A 202 -4.74 1.16 -20.66
C ILE A 202 -5.81 0.23 -21.22
N PRO A 203 -5.71 -1.10 -21.06
CA PRO A 203 -6.66 -2.07 -21.62
C PRO A 203 -7.92 -2.19 -20.75
N THR A 204 -8.75 -1.15 -20.75
CA THR A 204 -10.03 -1.09 -20.05
C THR A 204 -11.09 -0.38 -20.90
N ASP A 205 -12.35 -0.31 -20.44
CA ASP A 205 -13.40 0.45 -21.12
C ASP A 205 -13.02 1.93 -21.20
N LYS A 206 -12.75 2.40 -22.41
CA LYS A 206 -12.27 3.78 -22.66
C LYS A 206 -13.28 4.85 -22.27
N ARG A 207 -14.58 4.57 -22.45
CA ARG A 207 -15.65 5.50 -22.06
C ARG A 207 -15.68 5.68 -20.53
N MET A 208 -15.57 4.58 -19.80
CA MET A 208 -15.53 4.63 -18.33
C MET A 208 -14.27 5.32 -17.84
N LEU A 209 -13.12 4.97 -18.40
CA LEU A 209 -11.84 5.59 -18.04
C LEU A 209 -11.86 7.10 -18.27
N LYS A 210 -12.30 7.55 -19.45
CA LYS A 210 -12.41 8.96 -19.80
C LYS A 210 -13.26 9.74 -18.79
N GLN A 211 -14.40 9.21 -18.39
CA GLN A 211 -15.26 9.84 -17.40
C GLN A 211 -14.57 10.02 -16.04
N TRP A 212 -13.80 9.03 -15.56
CA TRP A 212 -13.09 9.15 -14.28
C TRP A 212 -11.92 10.14 -14.35
N LEU A 213 -11.26 10.27 -15.49
CA LEU A 213 -10.15 11.20 -15.69
C LEU A 213 -10.65 12.65 -15.80
N GLU A 214 -11.77 12.86 -16.50
CA GLU A 214 -12.31 14.19 -16.84
C GLU A 214 -13.41 14.68 -15.90
N CYS A 215 -13.77 13.93 -14.84
CA CYS A 215 -14.88 14.30 -13.95
C CYS A 215 -14.69 15.62 -13.17
N GLY A 216 -13.45 16.15 -13.13
CA GLY A 216 -13.14 17.35 -12.38
C GLY A 216 -13.22 17.17 -10.85
N TYR A 217 -13.07 18.24 -10.12
CA TYR A 217 -13.22 18.25 -8.67
C TYR A 217 -13.84 19.54 -8.15
N ILE A 218 -14.47 19.46 -6.99
CA ILE A 218 -14.99 20.61 -6.24
C ILE A 218 -14.06 20.90 -5.08
N ASP A 219 -13.56 22.14 -5.02
CA ASP A 219 -12.77 22.67 -3.92
C ASP A 219 -13.41 23.95 -3.42
N LYS A 220 -13.74 24.01 -2.12
CA LYS A 220 -14.39 25.18 -1.47
C LYS A 220 -15.66 25.66 -2.21
N GLY A 221 -16.42 24.74 -2.79
CA GLY A 221 -17.64 25.02 -3.52
C GLY A 221 -17.47 25.36 -5.01
N LEU A 222 -16.25 25.53 -5.50
CA LEU A 222 -15.94 25.83 -6.90
C LEU A 222 -15.55 24.57 -7.67
N PHE A 223 -16.01 24.47 -8.91
CA PHE A 223 -15.68 23.36 -9.81
C PHE A 223 -14.41 23.67 -10.61
N TYR A 224 -13.53 22.67 -10.68
CA TYR A 224 -12.28 22.71 -11.46
C TYR A 224 -12.22 21.53 -12.41
N LYS A 225 -11.89 21.78 -13.66
CA LYS A 225 -11.64 20.71 -14.66
C LYS A 225 -10.30 20.03 -14.39
N THR A 226 -10.19 18.75 -14.80
CA THR A 226 -8.92 18.00 -14.80
C THR A 226 -8.52 17.74 -16.24
N ALA A 227 -7.30 18.20 -16.62
CA ALA A 227 -6.73 18.02 -17.94
C ALA A 227 -5.64 16.92 -17.97
N GLU A 228 -5.12 16.56 -16.83
CA GLU A 228 -4.03 15.59 -16.64
C GLU A 228 -4.16 14.89 -15.29
N GLY A 229 -3.44 13.80 -15.13
CA GLY A 229 -3.35 13.05 -13.88
C GLY A 229 -4.51 12.08 -13.62
N THR A 230 -4.36 11.33 -12.55
CA THR A 230 -5.38 10.43 -12.00
C THR A 230 -5.71 10.84 -10.57
N PRO A 231 -6.98 10.73 -10.13
CA PRO A 231 -7.36 11.18 -8.80
C PRO A 231 -6.56 10.48 -7.69
N GLN A 232 -5.80 11.23 -6.88
CA GLN A 232 -5.25 10.69 -5.63
C GLN A 232 -6.40 10.39 -4.67
N GLY A 233 -6.73 9.10 -4.49
CA GLY A 233 -7.89 8.62 -3.73
C GLY A 233 -8.88 7.79 -4.55
N GLY A 234 -8.74 7.74 -5.88
CA GLY A 234 -9.44 6.80 -6.74
C GLY A 234 -8.97 5.35 -6.51
N ILE A 235 -9.90 4.40 -6.52
CA ILE A 235 -9.59 2.98 -6.29
C ILE A 235 -8.75 2.38 -7.43
N ILE A 236 -8.98 2.81 -8.65
CA ILE A 236 -8.27 2.31 -9.84
C ILE A 236 -6.94 3.03 -10.09
N SER A 237 -6.75 4.24 -9.55
CA SER A 237 -5.59 5.10 -9.84
C SER A 237 -4.23 4.45 -9.54
N PRO A 238 -4.04 3.67 -8.46
CA PRO A 238 -2.77 2.97 -8.22
C PRO A 238 -2.41 1.99 -9.34
N THR A 239 -3.39 1.28 -9.89
CA THR A 239 -3.17 0.33 -11.00
C THR A 239 -2.93 1.06 -12.32
N LEU A 240 -3.60 2.19 -12.56
CA LEU A 240 -3.32 3.05 -13.72
C LEU A 240 -1.89 3.54 -13.70
N MET A 241 -1.42 4.06 -12.55
CA MET A 241 -0.04 4.48 -12.38
C MET A 241 0.95 3.32 -12.57
N LEU A 242 0.68 2.15 -11.99
CA LEU A 242 1.52 0.97 -12.21
C LEU A 242 1.65 0.64 -13.70
N LEU A 243 0.55 0.62 -14.44
CA LEU A 243 0.53 0.34 -15.87
C LEU A 243 1.25 1.43 -16.69
N THR A 244 1.20 2.69 -16.25
CA THR A 244 1.94 3.79 -16.88
C THR A 244 3.46 3.58 -16.79
N LEU A 245 3.94 2.94 -15.73
CA LEU A 245 5.38 2.71 -15.51
C LEU A 245 5.86 1.34 -16.00
N VAL A 246 4.98 0.49 -16.53
CA VAL A 246 5.36 -0.80 -17.14
C VAL A 246 6.30 -0.56 -18.32
N GLY A 247 7.38 -1.33 -18.37
CA GLY A 247 8.42 -1.25 -19.40
C GLY A 247 9.72 -0.58 -18.92
N LEU A 248 9.74 0.06 -17.75
CA LEU A 248 10.96 0.66 -17.19
C LEU A 248 12.08 -0.38 -16.98
N GLU A 249 11.75 -1.57 -16.48
CA GLU A 249 12.73 -2.64 -16.33
C GLU A 249 13.21 -3.17 -17.69
N LYS A 250 12.31 -3.27 -18.67
CA LYS A 250 12.68 -3.66 -20.03
C LYS A 250 13.62 -2.64 -20.68
N LEU A 251 13.33 -1.35 -20.51
CA LEU A 251 14.18 -0.25 -20.98
C LEU A 251 15.58 -0.33 -20.35
N THR A 252 15.67 -0.41 -19.04
CA THR A 252 16.97 -0.47 -18.32
C THR A 252 17.78 -1.71 -18.73
N LYS A 253 17.12 -2.86 -18.93
CA LYS A 253 17.77 -4.08 -19.42
C LYS A 253 18.25 -3.97 -20.88
N SER A 254 17.54 -3.26 -21.74
CA SER A 254 17.97 -3.05 -23.13
C SER A 254 19.24 -2.20 -23.19
N ILE A 255 19.32 -1.15 -22.38
CA ILE A 255 20.49 -0.29 -22.28
C ILE A 255 21.69 -1.09 -21.71
N ALA A 256 21.44 -1.85 -20.64
CA ALA A 256 22.46 -2.70 -20.03
C ALA A 256 23.10 -3.68 -21.04
N ARG A 257 22.29 -4.26 -21.94
CA ARG A 257 22.81 -5.14 -23.00
C ARG A 257 23.66 -4.40 -24.03
N LYS A 258 23.25 -3.17 -24.41
CA LYS A 258 24.01 -2.34 -25.38
C LYS A 258 25.36 -1.88 -24.83
N THR A 259 25.39 -1.53 -23.53
CA THR A 259 26.61 -1.02 -22.87
C THR A 259 27.47 -2.12 -22.25
N GLY A 260 27.06 -3.39 -22.29
CA GLY A 260 27.74 -4.49 -21.59
C GLY A 260 27.74 -4.37 -20.05
N SER A 261 26.92 -3.48 -19.51
CA SER A 261 26.94 -3.10 -18.10
C SER A 261 25.94 -3.91 -17.27
N ARG A 262 26.25 -4.13 -15.99
CA ARG A 262 25.31 -4.75 -15.03
C ARG A 262 24.39 -3.70 -14.46
N VAL A 263 23.14 -3.69 -14.93
CA VAL A 263 22.09 -2.76 -14.46
C VAL A 263 20.91 -3.56 -13.96
N ASN A 264 20.32 -3.15 -12.82
CA ASN A 264 19.09 -3.73 -12.30
C ASN A 264 18.11 -2.63 -11.93
N PHE A 265 16.83 -2.86 -12.22
CA PHE A 265 15.70 -2.00 -11.86
C PHE A 265 14.96 -2.57 -10.64
N ILE A 266 14.60 -1.74 -9.68
CA ILE A 266 13.75 -2.08 -8.54
C ILE A 266 12.75 -0.95 -8.35
N GLY A 267 11.47 -1.21 -8.61
CA GLY A 267 10.39 -0.22 -8.51
C GLY A 267 9.45 -0.47 -7.34
N TYR A 268 8.97 0.61 -6.74
CA TYR A 268 7.89 0.57 -5.75
C TYR A 268 7.00 1.81 -5.91
N ALA A 269 5.91 1.66 -6.64
CA ALA A 269 5.07 2.79 -7.04
C ALA A 269 5.87 3.82 -7.88
N ASP A 270 5.84 5.08 -7.46
CA ASP A 270 6.59 6.21 -8.03
C ASP A 270 8.05 6.29 -7.58
N ASP A 271 8.42 5.57 -6.51
CA ASP A 271 9.81 5.45 -6.05
C ASP A 271 10.50 4.28 -6.76
N PHE A 272 11.70 4.47 -7.29
CA PHE A 272 12.48 3.39 -7.88
C PHE A 272 13.99 3.59 -7.68
N VAL A 273 14.70 2.47 -7.81
CA VAL A 273 16.15 2.42 -7.72
C VAL A 273 16.69 1.67 -8.92
N ILE A 274 17.70 2.23 -9.58
CA ILE A 274 18.45 1.55 -10.65
C ILE A 274 19.90 1.41 -10.19
N THR A 275 20.40 0.17 -10.16
CA THR A 275 21.79 -0.10 -9.78
C THR A 275 22.64 -0.25 -11.03
N GLY A 276 23.86 0.28 -11.04
CA GLY A 276 24.78 0.24 -12.18
C GLY A 276 26.22 -0.07 -11.77
N SER A 277 27.00 -0.60 -12.71
CA SER A 277 28.44 -0.89 -12.51
C SER A 277 29.26 0.39 -12.39
N SER A 278 28.89 1.46 -13.09
CA SER A 278 29.56 2.76 -13.05
C SER A 278 28.58 3.91 -12.95
N LYS A 279 29.06 5.08 -12.57
CA LYS A 279 28.28 6.33 -12.50
C LYS A 279 27.88 6.81 -13.89
N GLU A 280 28.80 6.69 -14.84
CA GLU A 280 28.67 7.16 -16.21
C GLU A 280 27.48 6.49 -16.90
N VAL A 281 27.35 5.16 -16.79
CA VAL A 281 26.22 4.40 -17.35
C VAL A 281 24.87 4.90 -16.79
N LEU A 282 24.81 5.21 -15.50
CA LEU A 282 23.57 5.70 -14.89
C LEU A 282 23.23 7.12 -15.33
N VAL A 283 24.24 7.99 -15.48
CA VAL A 283 24.04 9.41 -15.82
C VAL A 283 23.87 9.60 -17.33
N ASN A 284 24.74 8.99 -18.15
CA ASN A 284 24.81 9.28 -19.57
C ASN A 284 23.90 8.37 -20.43
N ASP A 285 23.72 7.11 -20.01
CA ASP A 285 22.93 6.15 -20.80
C ASP A 285 21.51 5.94 -20.24
N ILE A 286 21.39 5.73 -18.92
CA ILE A 286 20.10 5.40 -18.30
C ILE A 286 19.22 6.62 -18.11
N LYS A 287 19.73 7.68 -17.48
CA LYS A 287 18.93 8.86 -17.09
C LYS A 287 18.27 9.55 -18.30
N PRO A 288 18.93 9.79 -19.42
CA PRO A 288 18.30 10.44 -20.58
C PRO A 288 17.16 9.60 -21.19
N GLN A 289 17.36 8.30 -21.34
CA GLN A 289 16.32 7.41 -21.90
C GLN A 289 15.15 7.22 -20.93
N LEU A 290 15.42 7.23 -19.62
CA LEU A 290 14.38 7.25 -18.60
C LEU A 290 13.54 8.53 -18.68
N MET A 291 14.18 9.69 -18.86
CA MET A 291 13.48 10.97 -19.05
C MET A 291 12.59 10.94 -20.29
N ALA A 292 13.08 10.46 -21.42
CA ALA A 292 12.30 10.30 -22.66
C ALA A 292 11.09 9.37 -22.44
N PHE A 293 11.30 8.21 -21.80
CA PHE A 293 10.22 7.27 -21.46
C PHE A 293 9.12 7.91 -20.60
N LEU A 294 9.50 8.72 -19.61
CA LEU A 294 8.56 9.42 -18.74
C LEU A 294 7.83 10.54 -19.48
N GLN A 295 8.54 11.29 -20.33
CA GLN A 295 7.99 12.42 -21.09
C GLN A 295 6.85 11.98 -22.03
N GLU A 296 6.97 10.84 -22.70
CA GLU A 296 5.89 10.25 -23.52
C GLU A 296 4.59 10.06 -22.72
N ARG A 297 4.69 9.91 -21.40
CA ARG A 297 3.59 9.67 -20.46
C ARG A 297 3.12 10.92 -19.75
N GLY A 298 3.67 12.09 -20.10
CA GLY A 298 3.41 13.36 -19.42
C GLY A 298 4.12 13.49 -18.07
N LEU A 299 5.10 12.61 -17.77
CA LEU A 299 5.79 12.56 -16.49
C LEU A 299 7.21 13.13 -16.58
N THR A 300 7.71 13.64 -15.45
CA THR A 300 9.07 14.17 -15.34
C THR A 300 9.77 13.64 -14.08
N LEU A 301 11.08 13.44 -14.13
CA LEU A 301 11.88 13.14 -12.96
C LEU A 301 11.95 14.37 -12.03
N SER A 302 11.97 14.13 -10.74
CA SER A 302 12.26 15.16 -9.74
C SER A 302 13.78 15.34 -9.66
N GLU A 303 14.32 16.43 -10.21
CA GLU A 303 15.76 16.71 -10.17
C GLU A 303 16.28 16.82 -8.73
N GLU A 304 15.51 17.44 -7.85
CA GLU A 304 15.85 17.61 -6.42
C GLU A 304 15.99 16.30 -5.66
N LYS A 305 15.35 15.23 -6.13
CA LYS A 305 15.30 13.91 -5.44
C LYS A 305 15.93 12.79 -6.25
N THR A 306 16.40 13.06 -7.47
CA THR A 306 17.05 12.06 -8.29
C THR A 306 18.56 12.19 -8.16
N HIS A 307 19.17 11.25 -7.45
CA HIS A 307 20.59 11.28 -7.13
C HIS A 307 21.28 10.00 -7.58
N VAL A 308 22.57 10.12 -7.96
CA VAL A 308 23.42 8.96 -8.21
C VAL A 308 24.46 8.87 -7.09
N THR A 309 24.35 7.81 -6.29
CA THR A 309 25.10 7.63 -5.05
C THR A 309 25.96 6.35 -5.13
N HIS A 310 27.19 6.40 -4.58
CA HIS A 310 27.99 5.20 -4.43
C HIS A 310 27.53 4.38 -3.21
N ILE A 311 27.50 3.05 -3.32
CA ILE A 311 26.96 2.16 -2.27
C ILE A 311 27.73 2.25 -0.93
N ASN A 312 28.98 2.72 -0.93
CA ASN A 312 29.74 2.96 0.30
C ASN A 312 29.25 4.21 1.05
N ASP A 313 28.64 5.18 0.37
CA ASP A 313 28.02 6.35 0.98
C ASP A 313 26.63 5.98 1.51
N GLY A 314 25.96 5.05 0.80
CA GLY A 314 24.65 4.52 1.14
C GLY A 314 23.50 5.39 0.64
N PHE A 315 22.35 4.78 0.49
CA PHE A 315 21.11 5.44 0.01
C PHE A 315 19.91 5.03 0.85
N ASP A 316 18.89 5.88 0.83
CA ASP A 316 17.63 5.63 1.53
C ASP A 316 16.52 5.22 0.54
N PHE A 317 15.93 4.04 0.72
CA PHE A 317 14.82 3.56 -0.09
C PHE A 317 13.73 2.95 0.77
N LEU A 318 12.49 3.36 0.58
CA LEU A 318 11.30 2.89 1.34
C LEU A 318 11.49 2.94 2.87
N GLY A 319 12.24 3.92 3.35
CA GLY A 319 12.52 4.08 4.78
C GLY A 319 13.62 3.19 5.33
N PHE A 320 14.36 2.50 4.49
CA PHE A 320 15.56 1.74 4.83
C PHE A 320 16.78 2.46 4.28
N ASN A 321 17.90 2.38 5.01
CA ASN A 321 19.20 2.79 4.54
C ASN A 321 20.00 1.55 4.13
N ALA A 322 20.46 1.50 2.89
CA ALA A 322 21.32 0.46 2.35
C ALA A 322 22.72 1.00 2.13
N ARG A 323 23.72 0.40 2.79
CA ARG A 323 25.12 0.85 2.73
C ARG A 323 26.10 -0.31 2.87
N LYS A 324 27.22 -0.27 2.13
CA LYS A 324 28.34 -1.18 2.34
C LYS A 324 29.32 -0.64 3.39
N TYR A 325 29.69 -1.51 4.32
CA TYR A 325 30.67 -1.27 5.36
C TYR A 325 31.76 -2.34 5.23
N LYS A 326 32.99 -1.95 4.90
CA LYS A 326 34.12 -2.89 4.68
C LYS A 326 33.71 -4.07 3.78
N GLY A 327 33.04 -3.78 2.65
CA GLY A 327 32.57 -4.75 1.66
C GLY A 327 31.29 -5.52 2.01
N LYS A 328 30.75 -5.41 3.21
CA LYS A 328 29.50 -6.07 3.65
C LYS A 328 28.31 -5.11 3.52
N LEU A 329 27.29 -5.48 2.76
CA LEU A 329 26.05 -4.71 2.66
C LEU A 329 25.19 -4.88 3.92
N LEU A 330 24.86 -3.78 4.55
CA LEU A 330 23.90 -3.73 5.65
C LEU A 330 22.70 -2.89 5.23
N ILE A 331 21.50 -3.42 5.47
CA ILE A 331 20.24 -2.69 5.31
C ILE A 331 19.65 -2.50 6.70
N LYS A 332 19.41 -1.24 7.07
CA LYS A 332 18.93 -0.82 8.40
C LYS A 332 17.73 0.12 8.26
N PRO A 333 16.92 0.33 9.31
CA PRO A 333 15.98 1.44 9.34
C PRO A 333 16.70 2.78 9.08
N SER A 334 16.19 3.63 8.19
CA SER A 334 16.82 4.92 7.92
C SER A 334 16.75 5.83 9.13
N LYS A 335 17.80 6.64 9.35
CA LYS A 335 17.90 7.57 10.49
C LYS A 335 16.70 8.55 10.52
N SER A 336 16.32 9.05 9.36
CA SER A 336 15.18 9.95 9.19
C SER A 336 13.87 9.34 9.67
N ASN A 337 13.60 8.08 9.33
CA ASN A 337 12.39 7.37 9.76
C ASN A 337 12.39 7.02 11.25
N VAL A 338 13.54 6.63 11.81
CA VAL A 338 13.67 6.38 13.26
C VAL A 338 13.36 7.65 14.03
N LEU A 339 13.97 8.79 13.66
CA LEU A 339 13.76 10.07 14.35
C LEU A 339 12.31 10.57 14.20
N SER A 340 11.74 10.43 12.99
CA SER A 340 10.32 10.78 12.75
C SER A 340 9.38 9.93 13.58
N PHE A 341 9.62 8.62 13.67
CA PHE A 341 8.81 7.72 14.51
C PHE A 341 8.88 8.12 15.99
N LEU A 342 10.08 8.36 16.52
CA LEU A 342 10.27 8.79 17.90
C LEU A 342 9.62 10.13 18.19
N ARG A 343 9.68 11.09 17.26
CA ARG A 343 8.98 12.38 17.36
C ARG A 343 7.47 12.16 17.51
N ASN A 344 6.86 11.39 16.58
CA ASN A 344 5.44 11.11 16.61
C ASN A 344 5.00 10.40 17.90
N MET A 345 5.83 9.50 18.43
CA MET A 345 5.55 8.83 19.70
C MET A 345 5.63 9.78 20.89
N ARG A 346 6.63 10.66 20.93
CA ARG A 346 6.75 11.69 21.98
C ARG A 346 5.59 12.67 21.95
N ASP A 347 5.14 13.07 20.77
CA ASP A 347 3.99 13.98 20.59
C ASP A 347 2.69 13.30 21.04
N LEU A 348 2.50 12.02 20.71
CA LEU A 348 1.38 11.22 21.22
C LEU A 348 1.37 11.20 22.77
N ILE A 349 2.52 10.90 23.38
CA ILE A 349 2.64 10.84 24.84
C ILE A 349 2.37 12.21 25.49
N ARG A 350 2.91 13.28 24.89
CA ARG A 350 2.69 14.66 25.40
C ARG A 350 1.22 15.09 25.30
N LYS A 351 0.58 14.79 24.18
CA LYS A 351 -0.84 15.13 23.96
C LYS A 351 -1.78 14.44 24.95
N HIS A 352 -1.36 13.29 25.49
CA HIS A 352 -2.18 12.47 26.40
C HIS A 352 -1.60 12.46 27.81
N ALA A 353 -1.39 13.64 28.40
CA ALA A 353 -0.76 13.80 29.71
C ALA A 353 -1.61 13.22 30.86
N THR A 354 -2.95 13.28 30.76
CA THR A 354 -3.88 12.98 31.84
C THR A 354 -4.61 11.65 31.76
N ILE A 355 -4.55 10.97 30.58
CA ILE A 355 -5.30 9.71 30.39
C ILE A 355 -4.82 8.58 31.32
N PRO A 356 -5.66 7.55 31.56
CA PRO A 356 -5.25 6.35 32.25
C PRO A 356 -4.08 5.65 31.56
N VAL A 357 -3.16 5.10 32.34
CA VAL A 357 -1.95 4.43 31.83
C VAL A 357 -2.28 3.31 30.86
N ALA A 358 -3.29 2.50 31.18
CA ALA A 358 -3.71 1.40 30.34
C ALA A 358 -4.14 1.87 28.93
N ASP A 359 -4.82 3.00 28.85
CA ASP A 359 -5.30 3.54 27.56
C ASP A 359 -4.14 4.14 26.77
N LEU A 360 -3.18 4.80 27.42
CA LEU A 360 -1.94 5.22 26.77
C LEU A 360 -1.20 4.03 26.15
N ILE A 361 -1.06 2.93 26.90
CA ILE A 361 -0.40 1.71 26.41
C ILE A 361 -1.16 1.10 25.23
N LYS A 362 -2.51 1.07 25.27
CA LYS A 362 -3.33 0.60 24.13
C LYS A 362 -3.10 1.42 22.87
N MET A 363 -2.83 2.71 22.97
CA MET A 363 -2.53 3.58 21.83
C MET A 363 -1.10 3.39 21.32
N ILE A 364 -0.13 3.13 22.18
CA ILE A 364 1.29 3.01 21.86
C ILE A 364 1.62 1.64 21.25
N ASN A 365 1.14 0.55 21.89
CA ASN A 365 1.50 -0.82 21.51
C ASN A 365 1.25 -1.18 20.03
N PRO A 366 0.12 -0.84 19.40
CA PRO A 366 -0.09 -1.11 17.99
C PRO A 366 0.93 -0.40 17.09
N LYS A 367 1.31 0.83 17.45
CA LYS A 367 2.30 1.62 16.68
C LYS A 367 3.70 1.03 16.81
N LEU A 368 4.12 0.64 18.00
CA LEU A 368 5.41 -0.05 18.23
C LEU A 368 5.48 -1.39 17.48
N ARG A 369 4.42 -2.21 17.58
CA ARG A 369 4.34 -3.50 16.88
C ARG A 369 4.37 -3.32 15.36
N GLY A 370 3.57 -2.38 14.83
CA GLY A 370 3.53 -2.10 13.40
C GLY A 370 4.90 -1.67 12.86
N TRP A 371 5.58 -0.75 13.58
CA TRP A 371 6.90 -0.28 13.22
C TRP A 371 7.96 -1.39 13.31
N ALA A 372 7.97 -2.17 14.37
CA ALA A 372 8.87 -3.32 14.51
C ALA A 372 8.66 -4.37 13.42
N ASN A 373 7.41 -4.71 13.11
CA ASN A 373 7.09 -5.67 12.05
C ASN A 373 7.55 -5.21 10.67
N TYR A 374 7.48 -3.90 10.39
CA TYR A 374 7.97 -3.33 9.14
C TYR A 374 9.48 -3.52 8.96
N TYR A 375 10.27 -3.38 10.04
CA TYR A 375 11.73 -3.45 9.99
C TYR A 375 12.35 -4.78 10.45
N ARG A 376 11.57 -5.71 11.00
CA ARG A 376 12.11 -6.97 11.55
C ARG A 376 12.83 -7.89 10.57
N HIS A 377 12.76 -7.60 9.27
CA HIS A 377 13.41 -8.40 8.24
C HIS A 377 14.79 -7.87 7.80
N CYS A 378 15.25 -6.78 8.39
CA CYS A 378 16.56 -6.17 8.14
C CYS A 378 17.43 -6.13 9.40
N VAL A 379 18.61 -5.51 9.33
CA VAL A 379 19.55 -5.37 10.46
C VAL A 379 19.02 -4.28 11.42
N ALA A 380 17.97 -4.58 12.18
CA ALA A 380 17.26 -3.62 13.02
C ALA A 380 17.45 -3.80 14.53
N LYS A 381 18.18 -4.83 15.00
CA LYS A 381 18.22 -5.19 16.43
C LYS A 381 18.71 -4.04 17.32
N GLN A 382 19.83 -3.42 16.96
CA GLN A 382 20.38 -2.26 17.67
C GLN A 382 19.39 -1.08 17.65
N THR A 383 18.73 -0.84 16.52
CA THR A 383 17.72 0.23 16.38
C THR A 383 16.50 -0.06 17.25
N PHE A 384 16.07 -1.32 17.38
CA PHE A 384 14.99 -1.69 18.30
C PHE A 384 15.36 -1.43 19.75
N GLY A 385 16.58 -1.75 20.16
CA GLY A 385 17.09 -1.42 21.50
C GLY A 385 17.09 0.10 21.75
N TYR A 386 17.60 0.88 20.79
CA TYR A 386 17.59 2.34 20.85
C TYR A 386 16.17 2.92 20.97
N VAL A 387 15.23 2.46 20.13
CA VAL A 387 13.83 2.91 20.19
C VAL A 387 13.19 2.53 21.52
N GLY A 388 13.42 1.31 22.03
CA GLY A 388 12.92 0.87 23.32
C GLY A 388 13.41 1.77 24.47
N HIS A 389 14.69 2.11 24.49
CA HIS A 389 15.28 3.03 25.46
C HIS A 389 14.68 4.44 25.38
N GLN A 390 14.52 4.98 24.17
CA GLN A 390 13.89 6.30 23.98
C GLN A 390 12.42 6.33 24.41
N MET A 391 11.71 5.24 24.23
CA MET A 391 10.34 5.08 24.74
C MET A 391 10.30 5.04 26.27
N PHE A 392 11.21 4.30 26.90
CA PHE A 392 11.38 4.31 28.36
C PHE A 392 11.58 5.73 28.88
N LEU A 393 12.52 6.48 28.31
CA LEU A 393 12.80 7.87 28.74
C LEU A 393 11.58 8.78 28.55
N ALA A 394 10.83 8.63 27.45
CA ALA A 394 9.64 9.44 27.20
C ALA A 394 8.53 9.16 28.23
N LEU A 395 8.29 7.89 28.56
CA LEU A 395 7.28 7.46 29.51
C LEU A 395 7.70 7.76 30.98
N TRP A 396 9.00 7.66 31.27
CA TRP A 396 9.54 8.10 32.55
C TRP A 396 9.25 9.60 32.80
N ARG A 397 9.58 10.47 31.81
CA ARG A 397 9.30 11.91 31.90
C ARG A 397 7.80 12.21 32.02
N TRP A 398 6.95 11.41 31.34
CA TRP A 398 5.49 11.53 31.47
C TRP A 398 5.02 11.17 32.86
N SER A 399 5.55 10.11 33.49
CA SER A 399 5.23 9.68 34.85
C SER A 399 5.66 10.71 35.92
N VAL A 400 6.87 11.25 35.74
CA VAL A 400 7.39 12.30 36.67
C VAL A 400 6.53 13.56 36.62
N ARG A 401 6.13 14.01 35.42
CA ARG A 401 5.27 15.20 35.28
C ARG A 401 3.89 15.05 35.90
N ARG A 402 3.38 13.84 36.02
CA ARG A 402 2.09 13.57 36.70
C ARG A 402 2.16 13.65 38.20
N HIS A 403 3.33 13.52 38.77
CA HIS A 403 3.55 13.47 40.21
C HIS A 403 4.80 14.27 40.61
N PRO A 404 4.76 15.61 40.45
CA PRO A 404 5.92 16.47 40.71
C PRO A 404 6.43 16.37 42.16
N ASN A 405 5.51 16.13 43.11
CA ASN A 405 5.81 16.04 44.54
C ASN A 405 6.13 14.62 45.04
N LYS A 406 6.33 13.63 44.13
CA LYS A 406 6.67 12.25 44.51
C LYS A 406 8.10 11.89 44.14
N GLY A 407 8.77 11.16 45.01
CA GLY A 407 10.14 10.69 44.76
C GLY A 407 10.23 9.67 43.63
N ARG A 408 11.41 9.56 43.02
CA ARG A 408 11.69 8.67 41.88
C ARG A 408 11.38 7.19 42.17
N LYS A 409 11.68 6.70 43.37
CA LYS A 409 11.37 5.32 43.81
C LYS A 409 9.86 5.05 43.75
N TRP A 410 9.06 5.95 44.29
CA TRP A 410 7.59 5.84 44.28
C TRP A 410 7.05 5.80 42.84
N ILE A 411 7.56 6.69 41.96
CA ILE A 411 7.16 6.73 40.53
C ILE A 411 7.53 5.41 39.83
N ALA A 412 8.73 4.87 40.09
CA ALA A 412 9.16 3.61 39.54
C ALA A 412 8.22 2.47 39.96
N HIS A 413 7.91 2.32 41.24
CA HIS A 413 7.02 1.27 41.73
C HIS A 413 5.58 1.41 41.21
N LYS A 414 5.09 2.63 41.01
CA LYS A 414 3.73 2.88 40.53
C LYS A 414 3.56 2.55 39.05
N TYR A 415 4.54 2.85 38.20
CA TYR A 415 4.42 2.84 36.73
C TYR A 415 5.23 1.76 36.05
N PHE A 416 6.20 1.18 36.73
CA PHE A 416 7.11 0.20 36.14
C PHE A 416 7.17 -1.07 36.98
N LEU A 417 7.01 -2.22 36.36
CA LEU A 417 7.24 -3.53 36.94
C LEU A 417 8.68 -3.95 36.65
N ASN A 418 9.40 -4.40 37.68
CA ASN A 418 10.68 -5.06 37.45
C ASN A 418 10.42 -6.53 37.10
N LEU A 419 10.65 -6.88 35.86
CA LEU A 419 10.52 -8.23 35.35
C LEU A 419 11.91 -8.76 34.99
N GLN A 420 12.45 -9.62 35.85
CA GLN A 420 13.79 -10.21 35.64
C GLN A 420 14.88 -9.15 35.37
N GLY A 421 14.94 -8.11 36.20
CA GLY A 421 15.89 -7.02 36.10
C GLY A 421 15.55 -5.93 35.09
N GLN A 422 14.46 -6.07 34.35
CA GLN A 422 14.04 -5.10 33.35
C GLN A 422 12.79 -4.33 33.77
N TRP A 423 12.88 -3.00 33.82
CA TRP A 423 11.77 -2.12 34.12
C TRP A 423 10.81 -2.00 32.94
N THR A 424 9.57 -2.49 33.10
CA THR A 424 8.53 -2.50 32.06
C THR A 424 7.38 -1.59 32.46
N PHE A 425 7.07 -0.59 31.64
CA PHE A 425 5.93 0.31 31.89
C PHE A 425 4.61 -0.45 31.76
N HIS A 426 3.71 -0.29 32.76
CA HIS A 426 2.47 -1.04 32.86
C HIS A 426 1.31 -0.18 33.35
N GLY A 427 0.10 -0.66 33.11
CA GLY A 427 -1.13 -0.07 33.63
C GLY A 427 -2.18 -1.13 33.95
N TRP A 428 -3.01 -0.83 34.95
CA TRP A 428 -4.14 -1.66 35.31
C TRP A 428 -5.40 -1.23 34.56
N PHE A 429 -6.24 -2.19 34.17
CA PHE A 429 -7.56 -1.92 33.63
C PHE A 429 -8.59 -2.88 34.20
N LYS A 430 -9.87 -2.44 34.23
CA LYS A 430 -11.02 -3.25 34.60
C LYS A 430 -11.85 -3.57 33.38
N LYS A 431 -12.17 -4.84 33.14
CA LYS A 431 -13.06 -5.28 32.07
C LYS A 431 -13.97 -6.39 32.57
N ALA A 432 -15.29 -6.22 32.41
CA ALA A 432 -16.29 -7.19 32.88
C ALA A 432 -16.09 -7.60 34.34
N GLY A 433 -15.85 -6.64 35.26
CA GLY A 433 -15.61 -6.89 36.68
C GLY A 433 -14.22 -7.38 37.09
N LYS A 434 -13.41 -7.85 36.14
CA LYS A 434 -12.06 -8.40 36.39
C LYS A 434 -10.97 -7.35 36.17
N TYR A 435 -9.96 -7.36 37.05
CA TYR A 435 -8.75 -6.54 36.89
C TYR A 435 -7.74 -7.25 36.02
N GLY A 436 -7.11 -6.51 35.09
CA GLY A 436 -6.05 -6.99 34.22
C GLY A 436 -4.89 -6.00 34.17
N VAL A 437 -3.71 -6.48 33.81
CA VAL A 437 -2.50 -5.67 33.59
C VAL A 437 -2.18 -5.62 32.13
N ILE A 438 -2.01 -4.42 31.57
CA ILE A 438 -1.46 -4.20 30.24
C ILE A 438 -0.03 -3.68 30.36
N ARG A 439 0.88 -4.21 29.55
CA ARG A 439 2.30 -3.85 29.55
C ARG A 439 2.69 -3.20 28.24
N LEU A 440 3.66 -2.29 28.31
CA LEU A 440 4.28 -1.75 27.11
C LEU A 440 4.94 -2.87 26.31
N PHE A 441 4.73 -2.84 25.01
CA PHE A 441 5.36 -3.80 24.10
C PHE A 441 6.88 -3.61 24.07
N ASP A 442 7.61 -4.65 24.43
CA ASP A 442 9.08 -4.64 24.38
C ASP A 442 9.57 -4.84 22.96
N ILE A 443 9.88 -3.72 22.30
CA ILE A 443 10.37 -3.72 20.93
C ILE A 443 11.77 -4.33 20.85
N ALA A 444 12.60 -4.26 21.89
CA ALA A 444 13.94 -4.81 21.90
C ALA A 444 13.95 -6.34 21.84
N LYS A 445 12.89 -6.99 22.33
CA LYS A 445 12.72 -8.46 22.25
C LYS A 445 12.26 -8.98 20.89
N VAL A 446 11.86 -8.11 19.95
CA VAL A 446 11.41 -8.54 18.62
C VAL A 446 12.53 -9.27 17.89
N PRO A 447 12.32 -10.55 17.47
CA PRO A 447 13.32 -11.30 16.72
C PRO A 447 13.43 -10.78 15.29
N ILE A 448 14.64 -10.79 14.74
CA ILE A 448 14.86 -10.58 13.33
C ILE A 448 14.44 -11.84 12.57
N LYS A 449 13.57 -11.66 11.57
CA LYS A 449 13.06 -12.76 10.75
C LYS A 449 13.28 -12.46 9.28
N ARG A 450 14.03 -13.31 8.59
CA ARG A 450 14.27 -13.15 7.15
C ARG A 450 12.94 -13.15 6.38
N HIS A 451 12.83 -12.24 5.42
CA HIS A 451 11.71 -12.19 4.49
C HIS A 451 11.92 -13.15 3.33
N VAL A 452 10.93 -13.96 3.02
CA VAL A 452 10.92 -14.78 1.81
C VAL A 452 10.40 -13.90 0.66
N LYS A 453 11.35 -13.45 -0.19
CA LYS A 453 11.01 -12.62 -1.36
C LYS A 453 10.11 -13.38 -2.32
N ILE A 454 9.13 -12.68 -2.90
CA ILE A 454 8.30 -13.25 -3.97
C ILE A 454 9.16 -13.58 -5.20
N MET A 455 8.85 -14.69 -5.87
CA MET A 455 9.40 -14.96 -7.20
C MET A 455 8.87 -13.92 -8.19
N SER A 456 9.75 -13.38 -9.02
CA SER A 456 9.42 -12.24 -9.90
C SER A 456 8.24 -12.53 -10.84
N GLN A 457 8.13 -13.78 -11.30
CA GLN A 457 7.09 -14.26 -12.21
C GLN A 457 5.79 -14.71 -11.51
N ALA A 458 5.79 -14.77 -10.16
CA ALA A 458 4.61 -15.24 -9.42
C ALA A 458 3.42 -14.31 -9.68
N ASN A 459 2.33 -14.90 -10.16
CA ASN A 459 1.10 -14.22 -10.50
C ASN A 459 -0.06 -14.85 -9.71
N PRO A 460 -0.81 -14.10 -8.89
CA PRO A 460 -1.90 -14.64 -8.08
C PRO A 460 -3.10 -15.11 -8.91
N PHE A 461 -3.15 -14.74 -10.19
CA PHE A 461 -4.17 -15.18 -11.14
C PHE A 461 -3.71 -16.38 -12.00
N ASP A 462 -2.62 -17.04 -11.62
CA ASP A 462 -2.14 -18.26 -12.24
C ASP A 462 -2.12 -19.38 -11.20
N PRO A 463 -2.92 -20.47 -11.40
CA PRO A 463 -3.00 -21.59 -10.47
C PRO A 463 -1.65 -22.23 -10.14
N PHE A 464 -0.70 -22.18 -11.08
CA PHE A 464 0.66 -22.71 -10.89
C PHE A 464 1.34 -22.12 -9.64
N TRP A 465 1.06 -20.86 -9.31
CA TRP A 465 1.70 -20.15 -8.20
C TRP A 465 0.95 -20.26 -6.87
N GLU A 466 -0.21 -20.87 -6.83
CA GLU A 466 -1.06 -20.91 -5.63
C GLU A 466 -0.33 -21.54 -4.43
N GLY A 467 0.28 -22.71 -4.62
CA GLY A 467 1.03 -23.41 -3.58
C GLY A 467 2.18 -22.58 -3.04
N PHE A 468 3.00 -22.00 -3.93
CA PHE A 468 4.11 -21.13 -3.56
C PHE A 468 3.65 -19.88 -2.78
N LEU A 469 2.59 -19.22 -3.22
CA LEU A 469 2.08 -18.00 -2.58
C LEU A 469 1.54 -18.28 -1.19
N ASN A 470 0.85 -19.42 -1.00
CA ASN A 470 0.33 -19.86 0.29
C ASN A 470 1.47 -20.21 1.26
N GLU A 471 2.43 -21.01 0.83
CA GLU A 471 3.61 -21.38 1.64
C GLU A 471 4.42 -20.13 2.05
N ARG A 472 4.64 -19.22 1.09
CA ARG A 472 5.32 -17.96 1.34
C ARG A 472 4.56 -17.09 2.37
N LYS A 473 3.24 -17.02 2.28
CA LYS A 473 2.41 -16.29 3.25
C LYS A 473 2.61 -16.84 4.65
N VAL A 474 2.57 -18.15 4.82
CA VAL A 474 2.82 -18.81 6.11
C VAL A 474 4.22 -18.51 6.62
N LYS A 475 5.26 -18.65 5.81
CA LYS A 475 6.66 -18.38 6.19
C LYS A 475 6.85 -16.93 6.64
N ASN A 476 6.23 -15.96 5.99
CA ASN A 476 6.39 -14.54 6.32
C ASN A 476 5.53 -14.10 7.51
N THR A 477 4.29 -14.55 7.62
CA THR A 477 3.33 -14.10 8.65
C THR A 477 3.24 -15.02 9.85
N GLY A 478 3.51 -16.31 9.68
CA GLY A 478 3.29 -17.32 10.71
C GLY A 478 1.82 -17.71 10.90
N ARG A 479 0.94 -17.35 9.96
CA ARG A 479 -0.50 -17.68 10.01
C ARG A 479 -0.92 -18.50 8.80
N ASN A 480 -1.55 -19.63 9.03
CA ASN A 480 -2.31 -20.38 8.06
C ASN A 480 -3.67 -19.72 7.88
N SER A 481 -3.80 -18.74 7.00
CA SER A 481 -5.12 -18.21 6.66
C SER A 481 -5.29 -18.19 5.16
N TRP A 482 -6.22 -19.00 4.70
CA TRP A 482 -6.81 -18.91 3.38
C TRP A 482 -7.58 -17.57 3.29
N PHE A 483 -7.29 -16.77 2.28
CA PHE A 483 -8.02 -15.57 1.90
C PHE A 483 -8.25 -14.52 3.01
N ASP A 484 -7.37 -13.53 3.07
CA ASP A 484 -7.71 -12.20 3.54
C ASP A 484 -7.44 -11.18 2.41
N PRO A 485 -8.42 -10.87 1.54
CA PRO A 485 -8.26 -9.94 0.43
C PRO A 485 -8.19 -8.46 0.88
N VAL A 486 -8.36 -8.17 2.17
CA VAL A 486 -8.47 -6.79 2.70
C VAL A 486 -7.12 -6.19 3.13
N ALA A 487 -6.03 -6.98 3.18
CA ALA A 487 -4.75 -6.52 3.75
C ALA A 487 -3.82 -5.73 2.81
N THR A 488 -4.24 -5.37 1.60
CA THR A 488 -3.36 -4.74 0.59
C THR A 488 -3.83 -3.35 0.12
N ALA A 489 -4.53 -2.59 0.97
CA ALA A 489 -4.85 -1.20 0.67
C ALA A 489 -4.55 -0.31 1.88
N LEU A 490 -3.30 0.12 2.00
CA LEU A 490 -2.87 1.33 2.71
C LEU A 490 -1.96 2.14 1.81
#